data_99c4dc86c24ada8958da9e9e6a112e22
#
_entry.id   99c4dc86c24ada8958da9e9e6a112e22
#
_cell.length_a   1.000
_cell.length_b   1.000
_cell.length_c   1.000
_cell.angle_alpha   90.00
_cell.angle_beta   90.00
_cell.angle_gamma   90.00
#
_symmetry.space_group_name_H-M   'P 1'
#
loop_
_entity.id
_entity.type
_entity.pdbx_description
1 polymer ?
#
loop_
_entity_poly.entity_id
_entity_poly.type
_entity_poly.pdbx_seq_one_letter_code
_entity_poly.pdbx_strand_id
1 'polypeptide(L)'
;MKKYKVGLIGCGRIGSLLEDDPLRGKPCSHAGGFTALQSVRLAAGCDIDPARLKHFGDRWGVKRLYSDHREMLSREDLDIVCIATWTHLHTQMIVDAVHAGVRGIYCEKPIALNLESARTVVKLCERKKIPLIINHERRWDFYYQKAREIIQKGSLGELRSIVCNALSWKPGKFPVAVHGGGPMFHDGTHLTDLLLYLGGPIDWVSGYETSLHGKKYIEETACAMLRFRNGAMGFIEGGGARKYFNFELDIQGSEGRLLIGNAHRRLYLTKESKRFTG
;
A
#
# COMPACT_ATOMS: atom_id res chain seq x y z
N MET A 1 24.95 17.11 8.77
CA MET A 1 24.59 16.49 7.46
C MET A 1 23.49 17.29 6.79
N LYS A 2 23.55 17.47 5.45
CA LYS A 2 22.48 18.12 4.67
C LYS A 2 21.23 17.21 4.71
N LYS A 3 20.09 17.76 5.14
CA LYS A 3 18.83 17.01 5.18
C LYS A 3 18.14 17.07 3.82
N TYR A 4 17.56 15.95 3.37
CA TYR A 4 16.69 15.91 2.20
C TYR A 4 15.42 16.70 2.46
N LYS A 5 15.02 17.55 1.51
CA LYS A 5 13.81 18.35 1.56
C LYS A 5 12.66 17.59 0.97
N VAL A 6 11.61 17.36 1.76
CA VAL A 6 10.38 16.67 1.33
C VAL A 6 9.23 17.65 1.18
N GLY A 7 8.58 17.62 0.03
CA GLY A 7 7.26 18.24 -0.20
C GLY A 7 6.17 17.17 -0.05
N LEU A 8 5.13 17.44 0.74
CA LEU A 8 3.98 16.57 0.90
C LEU A 8 2.78 17.13 0.13
N ILE A 9 2.23 16.35 -0.78
CA ILE A 9 1.00 16.65 -1.53
C ILE A 9 -0.13 15.77 -0.97
N GLY A 10 -1.14 16.40 -0.38
CA GLY A 10 -2.22 15.73 0.33
C GLY A 10 -1.96 15.64 1.84
N CYS A 11 -2.47 16.65 2.59
CA CYS A 11 -2.36 16.73 4.05
C CYS A 11 -3.53 16.03 4.78
N GLY A 12 -4.24 15.13 4.08
CA GLY A 12 -5.37 14.36 4.59
C GLY A 12 -4.97 13.26 5.58
N ARG A 13 -5.83 12.22 5.68
CA ARG A 13 -5.69 11.17 6.69
C ARG A 13 -4.28 10.58 6.71
N ILE A 14 -3.88 9.89 5.63
CA ILE A 14 -2.58 9.18 5.58
C ILE A 14 -1.40 10.16 5.47
N GLY A 15 -1.61 11.32 4.85
CA GLY A 15 -0.58 12.36 4.74
C GLY A 15 -0.16 12.91 6.09
N SER A 16 -1.12 13.22 6.98
CA SER A 16 -0.89 13.90 8.25
C SER A 16 -1.85 13.52 9.38
N LEU A 17 -3.17 13.56 9.14
CA LEU A 17 -4.18 13.55 10.21
C LEU A 17 -4.27 12.25 11.02
N LEU A 18 -3.82 11.11 10.48
CA LEU A 18 -3.75 9.86 11.27
C LEU A 18 -2.83 9.99 12.48
N GLU A 19 -1.90 10.93 12.45
CA GLU A 19 -1.02 11.20 13.58
C GLU A 19 -1.77 11.75 14.83
N ASP A 20 -2.99 12.24 14.65
CA ASP A 20 -3.84 12.75 15.74
C ASP A 20 -4.66 11.63 16.41
N ASP A 21 -4.77 10.45 15.78
CA ASP A 21 -5.49 9.31 16.35
C ASP A 21 -4.71 8.71 17.54
N PRO A 22 -5.22 8.81 18.79
CA PRO A 22 -4.53 8.32 19.97
C PRO A 22 -4.44 6.78 20.03
N LEU A 23 -5.28 6.07 19.27
CA LEU A 23 -5.32 4.61 19.27
C LEU A 23 -4.27 3.98 18.32
N ARG A 24 -3.52 4.80 17.57
CA ARG A 24 -2.51 4.32 16.63
C ARG A 24 -1.10 4.43 17.20
N GLY A 25 -0.30 3.39 16.97
CA GLY A 25 1.15 3.47 17.16
C GLY A 25 1.77 4.54 16.26
N LYS A 26 2.73 5.29 16.74
CA LYS A 26 3.40 6.39 16.04
C LYS A 26 4.81 5.98 15.56
N PRO A 27 5.27 6.51 14.41
CA PRO A 27 4.54 7.35 13.46
C PRO A 27 3.53 6.53 12.66
N CYS A 28 2.41 7.13 12.26
CA CYS A 28 1.37 6.46 11.50
C CYS A 28 0.80 7.29 10.32
N SER A 29 1.50 8.37 9.99
CA SER A 29 1.26 9.19 8.79
C SER A 29 2.55 9.40 8.03
N HIS A 30 2.46 9.86 6.76
CA HIS A 30 3.67 10.19 5.99
C HIS A 30 4.46 11.32 6.65
N ALA A 31 3.78 12.36 7.10
CA ALA A 31 4.43 13.47 7.80
C ALA A 31 5.16 13.00 9.07
N GLY A 32 4.51 12.14 9.86
CA GLY A 32 5.12 11.54 11.05
C GLY A 32 6.33 10.68 10.70
N GLY A 33 6.22 9.82 9.70
CA GLY A 33 7.31 8.98 9.23
C GLY A 33 8.53 9.78 8.75
N PHE A 34 8.31 10.81 7.91
CA PHE A 34 9.41 11.68 7.47
C PHE A 34 10.02 12.47 8.62
N THR A 35 9.22 12.98 9.54
CA THR A 35 9.74 13.77 10.69
C THR A 35 10.56 12.91 11.66
N ALA A 36 10.27 11.62 11.77
CA ALA A 36 11.04 10.69 12.59
C ALA A 36 12.47 10.44 12.05
N LEU A 37 12.76 10.79 10.79
CA LEU A 37 14.05 10.58 10.15
C LEU A 37 14.97 11.81 10.32
N GLN A 38 16.14 11.64 10.92
CA GLN A 38 17.11 12.71 11.10
C GLN A 38 17.66 13.28 9.78
N SER A 39 17.70 12.45 8.73
CA SER A 39 18.22 12.80 7.40
C SER A 39 17.23 13.58 6.52
N VAL A 40 16.01 13.80 7.01
CA VAL A 40 14.90 14.38 6.24
C VAL A 40 14.33 15.58 6.97
N ARG A 41 13.72 16.52 6.24
CA ARG A 41 12.84 17.55 6.78
C ARG A 41 11.65 17.77 5.87
N LEU A 42 10.47 17.98 6.45
CA LEU A 42 9.32 18.50 5.73
C LEU A 42 9.60 19.97 5.38
N ALA A 43 9.69 20.25 4.09
CA ALA A 43 10.04 21.58 3.59
C ALA A 43 8.80 22.37 3.14
N ALA A 44 7.82 21.68 2.55
CA ALA A 44 6.60 22.25 2.03
C ALA A 44 5.41 21.29 2.17
N GLY A 45 4.20 21.83 2.19
CA GLY A 45 2.95 21.08 2.16
C GLY A 45 1.98 21.65 1.14
N CYS A 46 1.19 20.76 0.53
CA CYS A 46 0.16 21.16 -0.44
C CYS A 46 -1.13 20.39 -0.16
N ASP A 47 -2.23 21.12 -0.05
CA ASP A 47 -3.60 20.57 -0.01
C ASP A 47 -4.59 21.60 -0.55
N ILE A 48 -5.62 21.14 -1.26
CA ILE A 48 -6.70 22.00 -1.75
C ILE A 48 -7.61 22.49 -0.62
N ASP A 49 -7.63 21.79 0.51
CA ASP A 49 -8.40 22.15 1.70
C ASP A 49 -7.56 23.08 2.60
N PRO A 50 -7.93 24.36 2.75
CA PRO A 50 -7.13 25.31 3.51
C PRO A 50 -7.08 24.99 5.00
N ALA A 51 -8.10 24.32 5.55
CA ALA A 51 -8.10 23.93 6.97
C ALA A 51 -7.09 22.80 7.24
N ARG A 52 -7.04 21.79 6.36
CA ARG A 52 -6.04 20.72 6.43
C ARG A 52 -4.63 21.25 6.24
N LEU A 53 -4.47 22.15 5.29
CA LEU A 53 -3.18 22.77 4.98
C LEU A 53 -2.67 23.59 6.18
N LYS A 54 -3.55 24.40 6.79
CA LYS A 54 -3.21 25.16 8.00
C LYS A 54 -2.84 24.22 9.16
N HIS A 55 -3.66 23.20 9.42
CA HIS A 55 -3.40 22.22 10.47
C HIS A 55 -2.03 21.51 10.27
N PHE A 56 -1.72 21.14 9.03
CA PHE A 56 -0.43 20.56 8.68
C PHE A 56 0.73 21.51 8.99
N GLY A 57 0.60 22.79 8.58
CA GLY A 57 1.60 23.82 8.85
C GLY A 57 1.87 24.00 10.34
N ASP A 58 0.80 24.16 11.13
CA ASP A 58 0.86 24.37 12.58
C ASP A 58 1.47 23.16 13.29
N ARG A 59 1.02 21.95 12.94
CA ARG A 59 1.50 20.71 13.58
C ARG A 59 2.96 20.40 13.32
N TRP A 60 3.41 20.54 12.06
CA TRP A 60 4.75 20.12 11.65
C TRP A 60 5.75 21.27 11.53
N GLY A 61 5.35 22.49 11.85
CA GLY A 61 6.19 23.68 11.76
C GLY A 61 6.56 24.06 10.33
N VAL A 62 5.73 23.64 9.35
CA VAL A 62 5.96 23.91 7.93
C VAL A 62 5.36 25.25 7.55
N LYS A 63 6.20 26.19 7.09
CA LYS A 63 5.77 27.55 6.70
C LYS A 63 5.45 27.70 5.22
N ARG A 64 5.94 26.77 4.38
CA ARG A 64 5.76 26.78 2.91
C ARG A 64 4.52 25.95 2.58
N LEU A 65 3.37 26.60 2.43
CA LEU A 65 2.07 26.01 2.25
C LEU A 65 1.46 26.45 0.93
N TYR A 66 0.94 25.50 0.15
CA TYR A 66 0.44 25.72 -1.21
C TYR A 66 -0.92 25.06 -1.41
N SER A 67 -1.80 25.70 -2.16
CA SER A 67 -3.05 25.08 -2.61
C SER A 67 -2.91 24.34 -3.94
N ASP A 68 -1.84 24.62 -4.70
CA ASP A 68 -1.52 23.97 -5.97
C ASP A 68 -0.12 23.34 -5.89
N HIS A 69 -0.05 22.05 -6.20
CA HIS A 69 1.21 21.28 -6.16
C HIS A 69 2.22 21.74 -7.22
N ARG A 70 1.76 22.27 -8.37
CA ARG A 70 2.64 22.79 -9.42
C ARG A 70 3.32 24.08 -8.96
N GLU A 71 2.59 24.94 -8.26
CA GLU A 71 3.17 26.11 -7.63
C GLU A 71 4.24 25.69 -6.59
N MET A 72 3.92 24.72 -5.72
CA MET A 72 4.89 24.16 -4.77
C MET A 72 6.15 23.64 -5.47
N LEU A 73 5.97 22.82 -6.51
CA LEU A 73 7.06 22.23 -7.27
C LEU A 73 7.93 23.27 -7.99
N SER A 74 7.35 24.39 -8.44
CA SER A 74 8.07 25.46 -9.15
C SER A 74 8.85 26.38 -8.21
N ARG A 75 8.37 26.55 -6.97
CA ARG A 75 8.94 27.50 -6.01
C ARG A 75 9.92 26.87 -5.01
N GLU A 76 9.78 25.56 -4.77
CA GLU A 76 10.57 24.87 -3.76
C GLU A 76 11.58 23.93 -4.41
N ASP A 77 12.83 24.03 -3.97
CA ASP A 77 13.90 23.09 -4.36
C ASP A 77 13.77 21.81 -3.52
N LEU A 78 12.93 20.88 -3.98
CA LEU A 78 12.60 19.63 -3.27
C LEU A 78 13.48 18.47 -3.73
N ASP A 79 14.02 17.70 -2.78
CA ASP A 79 14.70 16.44 -3.10
C ASP A 79 13.68 15.29 -3.32
N ILE A 80 12.62 15.25 -2.51
CA ILE A 80 11.63 14.18 -2.52
C ILE A 80 10.22 14.78 -2.52
N VAL A 81 9.34 14.17 -3.29
CA VAL A 81 7.90 14.47 -3.24
C VAL A 81 7.13 13.25 -2.75
N CYS A 82 6.32 13.48 -1.72
CA CYS A 82 5.36 12.49 -1.22
C CYS A 82 3.97 12.84 -1.72
N ILE A 83 3.31 11.90 -2.41
CA ILE A 83 1.98 12.05 -2.99
C ILE A 83 1.00 11.19 -2.17
N ALA A 84 0.12 11.85 -1.41
CA ALA A 84 -0.84 11.23 -0.49
C ALA A 84 -2.28 11.66 -0.80
N THR A 85 -2.59 11.78 -2.08
CA THR A 85 -3.88 12.24 -2.63
C THR A 85 -4.77 11.07 -3.03
N TRP A 86 -5.86 11.36 -3.74
CA TRP A 86 -6.71 10.34 -4.35
C TRP A 86 -6.08 9.74 -5.61
N THR A 87 -6.33 8.47 -5.87
CA THR A 87 -5.70 7.67 -6.94
C THR A 87 -5.74 8.33 -8.33
N HIS A 88 -6.85 8.99 -8.69
CA HIS A 88 -7.00 9.63 -10.00
C HIS A 88 -6.00 10.77 -10.25
N LEU A 89 -5.42 11.33 -9.20
CA LEU A 89 -4.43 12.41 -9.27
C LEU A 89 -2.99 11.91 -9.34
N HIS A 90 -2.73 10.68 -8.94
CA HIS A 90 -1.36 10.16 -8.80
C HIS A 90 -0.55 10.27 -10.08
N THR A 91 -1.12 9.82 -11.21
CA THR A 91 -0.43 9.82 -12.51
C THR A 91 0.08 11.22 -12.87
N GLN A 92 -0.78 12.23 -12.80
CA GLN A 92 -0.41 13.59 -13.17
C GLN A 92 0.61 14.18 -12.19
N MET A 93 0.42 13.95 -10.88
CA MET A 93 1.33 14.46 -9.86
C MET A 93 2.72 13.82 -9.93
N ILE A 94 2.80 12.52 -10.28
CA ILE A 94 4.09 11.84 -10.56
C ILE A 94 4.79 12.49 -11.76
N VAL A 95 4.04 12.73 -12.86
CA VAL A 95 4.58 13.38 -14.06
C VAL A 95 5.10 14.78 -13.74
N ASP A 96 4.32 15.58 -13.03
CA ASP A 96 4.70 16.94 -12.64
C ASP A 96 5.94 16.94 -11.74
N ALA A 97 6.03 16.01 -10.77
CA ALA A 97 7.20 15.86 -9.91
C ALA A 97 8.47 15.45 -10.69
N VAL A 98 8.33 14.54 -11.68
CA VAL A 98 9.45 14.17 -12.56
C VAL A 98 9.94 15.36 -13.38
N HIS A 99 9.05 16.18 -13.91
CA HIS A 99 9.40 17.37 -14.70
C HIS A 99 10.01 18.47 -13.82
N ALA A 100 9.65 18.56 -12.56
CA ALA A 100 10.26 19.46 -11.59
C ALA A 100 11.70 19.02 -11.18
N GLY A 101 12.14 17.85 -11.60
CA GLY A 101 13.51 17.36 -11.38
C GLY A 101 13.78 16.87 -9.96
N VAL A 102 12.76 16.42 -9.24
CA VAL A 102 12.95 15.81 -7.91
C VAL A 102 13.81 14.55 -7.98
N ARG A 103 14.47 14.20 -6.89
CA ARG A 103 15.40 13.08 -6.81
C ARG A 103 14.73 11.76 -6.41
N GLY A 104 13.51 11.83 -5.92
CA GLY A 104 12.73 10.65 -5.54
C GLY A 104 11.26 10.97 -5.35
N ILE A 105 10.41 9.99 -5.60
CA ILE A 105 8.96 10.10 -5.46
C ILE A 105 8.46 8.96 -4.58
N TYR A 106 7.66 9.30 -3.58
CA TYR A 106 6.95 8.38 -2.72
C TYR A 106 5.46 8.61 -2.91
N CYS A 107 4.73 7.63 -3.42
CA CYS A 107 3.34 7.78 -3.78
C CYS A 107 2.45 6.76 -3.09
N GLU A 108 1.26 7.17 -2.68
CA GLU A 108 0.23 6.26 -2.16
C GLU A 108 -0.23 5.26 -3.21
N LYS A 109 -0.71 4.13 -2.68
CA LYS A 109 -1.36 3.08 -3.48
C LYS A 109 -2.85 3.43 -3.69
N PRO A 110 -3.48 2.90 -4.74
CA PRO A 110 -2.89 2.32 -5.96
C PRO A 110 -2.13 3.36 -6.78
N ILE A 111 -1.12 2.93 -7.53
CA ILE A 111 -0.26 3.84 -8.32
C ILE A 111 -1.03 4.68 -9.35
N ALA A 112 -2.07 4.10 -9.96
CA ALA A 112 -2.89 4.74 -10.99
C ALA A 112 -4.25 4.04 -11.09
N LEU A 113 -5.19 4.62 -11.85
CA LEU A 113 -6.52 4.06 -12.09
C LEU A 113 -6.52 2.84 -13.04
N ASN A 114 -5.49 2.71 -13.87
CA ASN A 114 -5.39 1.65 -14.87
C ASN A 114 -3.93 1.32 -15.18
N LEU A 115 -3.75 0.17 -15.86
CA LEU A 115 -2.43 -0.37 -16.18
C LEU A 115 -1.62 0.50 -17.14
N GLU A 116 -2.27 1.15 -18.10
CA GLU A 116 -1.61 2.01 -19.07
C GLU A 116 -0.97 3.23 -18.40
N SER A 117 -1.74 3.92 -17.56
CA SER A 117 -1.25 5.04 -16.75
C SER A 117 -0.13 4.61 -15.79
N ALA A 118 -0.27 3.45 -15.16
CA ALA A 118 0.76 2.91 -14.28
C ALA A 118 2.07 2.65 -15.05
N ARG A 119 2.00 1.99 -16.21
CA ARG A 119 3.16 1.73 -17.08
C ARG A 119 3.82 3.03 -17.56
N THR A 120 3.02 4.03 -17.88
CA THR A 120 3.51 5.34 -18.35
C THR A 120 4.37 6.02 -17.29
N VAL A 121 3.90 6.11 -16.06
CA VAL A 121 4.67 6.77 -14.99
C VAL A 121 5.88 5.96 -14.56
N VAL A 122 5.80 4.63 -14.51
CA VAL A 122 6.96 3.76 -14.22
C VAL A 122 8.05 3.96 -15.26
N LYS A 123 7.73 3.85 -16.56
CA LYS A 123 8.69 4.06 -17.65
C LYS A 123 9.27 5.49 -17.66
N LEU A 124 8.47 6.49 -17.30
CA LEU A 124 8.95 7.87 -17.18
C LEU A 124 9.99 7.99 -16.07
N CYS A 125 9.70 7.47 -14.89
CA CYS A 125 10.63 7.48 -13.75
C CYS A 125 11.92 6.70 -14.06
N GLU A 126 11.82 5.53 -14.68
CA GLU A 126 12.98 4.72 -15.11
C GLU A 126 13.88 5.49 -16.09
N ARG A 127 13.30 6.08 -17.14
CA ARG A 127 14.05 6.89 -18.13
C ARG A 127 14.77 8.09 -17.49
N LYS A 128 14.14 8.70 -16.49
CA LYS A 128 14.70 9.86 -15.76
C LYS A 128 15.58 9.44 -14.58
N LYS A 129 15.68 8.13 -14.30
CA LYS A 129 16.44 7.56 -13.17
C LYS A 129 15.98 8.13 -11.82
N ILE A 130 14.68 8.38 -11.67
CA ILE A 130 14.05 8.85 -10.43
C ILE A 130 13.43 7.65 -9.73
N PRO A 131 13.88 7.28 -8.53
CA PRO A 131 13.24 6.25 -7.73
C PRO A 131 11.77 6.61 -7.47
N LEU A 132 10.87 5.68 -7.81
CA LEU A 132 9.46 5.74 -7.52
C LEU A 132 9.10 4.61 -6.55
N ILE A 133 8.67 4.96 -5.34
CA ILE A 133 8.21 4.02 -4.34
C ILE A 133 6.69 4.16 -4.20
N ILE A 134 5.96 3.06 -4.35
CA ILE A 134 4.53 2.99 -4.07
C ILE A 134 4.33 2.43 -2.65
N ASN A 135 3.49 3.11 -1.87
CA ASN A 135 3.30 2.79 -0.46
C ASN A 135 2.48 1.51 -0.23
N HIS A 136 3.09 0.37 -0.46
CA HIS A 136 2.62 -0.90 0.07
C HIS A 136 3.26 -1.12 1.45
N GLU A 137 2.76 -0.42 2.46
CA GLU A 137 3.37 -0.30 3.79
C GLU A 137 3.59 -1.64 4.48
N ARG A 138 2.80 -2.66 4.15
CA ARG A 138 2.93 -4.00 4.74
C ARG A 138 4.24 -4.69 4.41
N ARG A 139 4.90 -4.34 3.30
CA ARG A 139 6.27 -4.82 3.01
C ARG A 139 7.29 -4.39 4.06
N TRP A 140 7.03 -3.27 4.72
CA TRP A 140 7.93 -2.66 5.70
C TRP A 140 7.56 -3.02 7.14
N ASP A 141 6.39 -3.64 7.34
CA ASP A 141 5.99 -4.16 8.65
C ASP A 141 6.89 -5.32 9.07
N PHE A 142 7.36 -5.27 10.31
CA PHE A 142 8.30 -6.25 10.87
C PHE A 142 7.82 -7.70 10.70
N TYR A 143 6.53 -7.95 10.90
CA TYR A 143 6.00 -9.31 10.87
C TYR A 143 5.89 -9.87 9.45
N TYR A 144 5.58 -9.05 8.44
CA TYR A 144 5.60 -9.49 7.05
C TYR A 144 7.03 -9.69 6.52
N GLN A 145 7.99 -8.88 6.98
CA GLN A 145 9.42 -9.13 6.71
C GLN A 145 9.87 -10.44 7.36
N LYS A 146 9.45 -10.70 8.60
CA LYS A 146 9.74 -11.96 9.28
C LYS A 146 9.08 -13.17 8.62
N ALA A 147 7.86 -13.02 8.13
CA ALA A 147 7.19 -14.07 7.33
C ALA A 147 8.00 -14.43 6.08
N ARG A 148 8.48 -13.41 5.36
CA ARG A 148 9.35 -13.62 4.19
C ARG A 148 10.65 -14.36 4.57
N GLU A 149 11.29 -13.95 5.65
CA GLU A 149 12.50 -14.61 6.16
C GLU A 149 12.25 -16.09 6.48
N ILE A 150 11.14 -16.42 7.15
CA ILE A 150 10.74 -17.80 7.48
C ILE A 150 10.57 -18.64 6.22
N ILE A 151 9.91 -18.08 5.18
CA ILE A 151 9.72 -18.75 3.89
C ILE A 151 11.08 -18.96 3.20
N GLN A 152 11.90 -17.92 3.11
CA GLN A 152 13.20 -17.96 2.43
C GLN A 152 14.22 -18.91 3.10
N LYS A 153 14.13 -19.06 4.42
CA LYS A 153 14.94 -20.04 5.17
C LYS A 153 14.47 -21.48 5.02
N GLY A 154 13.34 -21.70 4.32
CA GLY A 154 12.76 -23.03 4.14
C GLY A 154 12.14 -23.60 5.41
N SER A 155 11.87 -22.79 6.45
CA SER A 155 11.31 -23.27 7.72
C SER A 155 9.89 -23.86 7.58
N LEU A 156 9.18 -23.55 6.51
CA LEU A 156 7.87 -24.12 6.18
C LEU A 156 7.98 -25.32 5.20
N GLY A 157 9.19 -25.73 4.81
CA GLY A 157 9.41 -26.63 3.70
C GLY A 157 9.08 -25.95 2.36
N GLU A 158 8.61 -26.71 1.37
CA GLU A 158 8.15 -26.19 0.09
C GLU A 158 6.81 -25.46 0.24
N LEU A 159 6.72 -24.23 -0.25
CA LEU A 159 5.47 -23.48 -0.26
C LEU A 159 4.41 -24.21 -1.09
N ARG A 160 3.26 -24.47 -0.51
CA ARG A 160 2.14 -25.18 -1.15
C ARG A 160 1.00 -24.22 -1.51
N SER A 161 0.61 -23.36 -0.56
CA SER A 161 -0.45 -22.40 -0.83
C SER A 161 -0.35 -21.14 0.04
N ILE A 162 -0.96 -20.05 -0.45
CA ILE A 162 -1.25 -18.84 0.32
C ILE A 162 -2.73 -18.53 0.14
N VAL A 163 -3.49 -18.58 1.24
CA VAL A 163 -4.89 -18.16 1.28
C VAL A 163 -4.95 -16.82 2.00
N CYS A 164 -5.54 -15.81 1.37
CA CYS A 164 -5.55 -14.49 1.96
C CYS A 164 -6.87 -13.75 1.72
N ASN A 165 -7.19 -12.86 2.65
CA ASN A 165 -8.40 -12.06 2.56
C ASN A 165 -8.20 -10.64 3.11
N ALA A 166 -8.94 -9.69 2.51
CA ALA A 166 -9.12 -8.32 3.00
C ALA A 166 -10.62 -8.02 3.03
N LEU A 167 -11.25 -8.42 4.12
CA LEU A 167 -12.70 -8.36 4.27
C LEU A 167 -13.09 -7.04 4.93
N SER A 168 -14.10 -6.37 4.37
CA SER A 168 -14.59 -5.11 4.89
C SER A 168 -16.11 -4.99 4.78
N TRP A 169 -16.68 -4.08 5.58
CA TRP A 169 -18.13 -3.99 5.68
C TRP A 169 -18.75 -2.83 4.88
N LYS A 170 -17.98 -1.85 4.44
CA LYS A 170 -18.55 -0.71 3.72
C LYS A 170 -18.93 -1.12 2.30
N PRO A 171 -20.22 -1.13 1.96
CA PRO A 171 -20.61 -1.15 0.56
C PRO A 171 -20.01 0.07 -0.10
N GLY A 172 -19.36 -0.15 -1.24
CA GLY A 172 -18.57 0.87 -1.91
C GLY A 172 -19.43 2.01 -2.47
N LYS A 173 -19.63 3.03 -1.68
CA LYS A 173 -20.08 4.35 -2.18
C LYS A 173 -18.89 5.14 -2.76
N PHE A 174 -17.93 4.45 -3.35
CA PHE A 174 -16.77 5.12 -3.93
C PHE A 174 -17.02 5.41 -5.41
N PRO A 175 -16.99 6.67 -5.85
CA PRO A 175 -17.06 6.99 -7.27
C PRO A 175 -15.90 6.34 -8.02
N VAL A 176 -16.18 5.51 -9.03
CA VAL A 176 -15.15 4.84 -9.88
C VAL A 176 -14.14 5.86 -10.41
N ALA A 177 -14.64 7.03 -10.84
CA ALA A 177 -13.79 8.08 -11.40
C ALA A 177 -12.70 8.60 -10.44
N VAL A 178 -12.92 8.48 -9.13
CA VAL A 178 -11.98 8.99 -8.11
C VAL A 178 -11.08 7.87 -7.60
N HIS A 179 -11.65 6.70 -7.40
CA HIS A 179 -10.98 5.58 -6.72
C HIS A 179 -10.50 4.50 -7.68
N GLY A 180 -11.11 4.36 -8.85
CA GLY A 180 -10.72 3.40 -9.89
C GLY A 180 -11.23 1.98 -9.69
N GLY A 181 -11.74 1.65 -8.52
CA GLY A 181 -12.22 0.31 -8.18
C GLY A 181 -12.79 0.24 -6.77
N GLY A 182 -13.29 -0.93 -6.38
CA GLY A 182 -13.85 -1.21 -5.07
C GLY A 182 -12.83 -1.74 -4.05
N PRO A 183 -13.30 -2.53 -3.08
CA PRO A 183 -12.45 -3.04 -2.00
C PRO A 183 -11.24 -3.85 -2.46
N MET A 184 -11.37 -4.64 -3.54
CA MET A 184 -10.22 -5.39 -4.08
C MET A 184 -9.16 -4.46 -4.64
N PHE A 185 -9.56 -3.38 -5.33
CA PHE A 185 -8.62 -2.40 -5.87
C PHE A 185 -7.94 -1.58 -4.77
N HIS A 186 -8.63 -1.30 -3.65
CA HIS A 186 -8.08 -0.49 -2.55
C HIS A 186 -7.34 -1.31 -1.49
N ASP A 187 -8.04 -2.22 -0.82
CA ASP A 187 -7.46 -3.01 0.27
C ASP A 187 -6.82 -4.30 -0.27
N GLY A 188 -7.42 -4.90 -1.30
CA GLY A 188 -6.90 -6.09 -1.97
C GLY A 188 -5.58 -5.85 -2.70
N THR A 189 -5.25 -4.60 -3.09
CA THR A 189 -3.93 -4.29 -3.66
C THR A 189 -2.78 -4.61 -2.70
N HIS A 190 -3.00 -4.48 -1.38
CA HIS A 190 -2.02 -4.91 -0.38
C HIS A 190 -1.84 -6.43 -0.35
N LEU A 191 -2.93 -7.20 -0.55
CA LEU A 191 -2.84 -8.66 -0.63
C LEU A 191 -2.11 -9.10 -1.90
N THR A 192 -2.45 -8.48 -3.04
CA THR A 192 -1.76 -8.76 -4.31
C THR A 192 -0.27 -8.49 -4.21
N ASP A 193 0.10 -7.40 -3.57
CA ASP A 193 1.50 -7.05 -3.31
C ASP A 193 2.18 -8.07 -2.38
N LEU A 194 1.52 -8.48 -1.30
CA LEU A 194 2.04 -9.49 -0.38
C LEU A 194 2.13 -10.87 -1.01
N LEU A 195 1.19 -11.25 -1.88
CA LEU A 195 1.28 -12.51 -2.64
C LEU A 195 2.54 -12.53 -3.50
N LEU A 196 2.83 -11.45 -4.23
CA LEU A 196 4.07 -11.32 -5.01
C LEU A 196 5.32 -11.29 -4.11
N TYR A 197 5.23 -10.63 -2.95
CA TYR A 197 6.34 -10.47 -2.02
C TYR A 197 6.74 -11.78 -1.31
N LEU A 198 5.76 -12.63 -1.00
CA LEU A 198 5.94 -13.86 -0.22
C LEU A 198 5.97 -15.11 -1.12
N GLY A 199 5.10 -15.18 -2.13
CA GLY A 199 4.96 -16.33 -3.01
C GLY A 199 5.80 -16.25 -4.29
N GLY A 200 6.25 -15.04 -4.66
CA GLY A 200 7.01 -14.80 -5.88
C GLY A 200 6.15 -14.53 -7.12
N PRO A 201 6.71 -14.65 -8.33
CA PRO A 201 5.99 -14.34 -9.57
C PRO A 201 4.78 -15.25 -9.79
N ILE A 202 3.68 -14.63 -10.25
CA ILE A 202 2.43 -15.30 -10.59
C ILE A 202 2.50 -15.73 -12.07
N ASP A 203 2.08 -16.96 -12.35
CA ASP A 203 2.03 -17.55 -13.69
C ASP A 203 0.68 -17.27 -14.35
N TRP A 204 -0.42 -17.55 -13.65
CA TRP A 204 -1.76 -17.23 -14.11
C TRP A 204 -2.69 -16.85 -12.94
N VAL A 205 -3.81 -16.22 -13.29
CA VAL A 205 -4.88 -15.87 -12.36
C VAL A 205 -6.23 -16.07 -13.04
N SER A 206 -7.20 -16.57 -12.28
CA SER A 206 -8.61 -16.61 -12.66
C SER A 206 -9.42 -16.07 -11.49
N GLY A 207 -10.39 -15.22 -11.77
CA GLY A 207 -11.14 -14.54 -10.72
C GLY A 207 -12.57 -14.24 -11.09
N TYR A 208 -13.32 -13.85 -10.07
CA TYR A 208 -14.71 -13.44 -10.17
C TYR A 208 -14.94 -12.22 -9.30
N GLU A 209 -15.72 -11.29 -9.81
CA GLU A 209 -16.17 -10.11 -9.06
C GLU A 209 -17.68 -9.92 -9.19
N THR A 210 -18.28 -9.35 -8.16
CA THR A 210 -19.70 -9.03 -8.16
C THR A 210 -20.01 -7.82 -7.29
N SER A 211 -21.15 -7.17 -7.59
CA SER A 211 -21.74 -6.16 -6.73
C SER A 211 -23.05 -6.70 -6.17
N LEU A 212 -23.17 -6.69 -4.84
CA LEU A 212 -24.36 -7.15 -4.12
C LEU A 212 -25.53 -6.15 -4.22
N HIS A 213 -25.23 -4.89 -4.52
CA HIS A 213 -26.18 -3.77 -4.61
C HIS A 213 -26.47 -3.34 -6.05
N GLY A 214 -26.07 -4.15 -7.04
CA GLY A 214 -26.38 -3.97 -8.45
C GLY A 214 -25.25 -3.33 -9.28
N LYS A 215 -25.40 -3.40 -10.61
CA LYS A 215 -24.37 -3.02 -11.61
C LYS A 215 -23.93 -1.54 -11.57
N LYS A 216 -24.61 -0.70 -10.83
CA LYS A 216 -24.28 0.73 -10.69
C LYS A 216 -23.05 0.96 -9.78
N TYR A 217 -22.67 -0.04 -9.03
CA TYR A 217 -21.56 0.04 -8.08
C TYR A 217 -20.39 -0.79 -8.59
N ILE A 218 -19.21 -0.39 -8.19
CA ILE A 218 -17.96 -1.12 -8.36
C ILE A 218 -18.07 -2.46 -7.65
N GLU A 219 -17.16 -3.38 -7.92
CA GLU A 219 -17.10 -4.65 -7.21
C GLU A 219 -17.15 -4.41 -5.68
N GLU A 220 -18.07 -5.07 -5.03
CA GLU A 220 -18.19 -5.09 -3.57
C GLU A 220 -17.54 -6.34 -3.00
N THR A 221 -17.40 -7.37 -3.83
CA THR A 221 -16.73 -8.62 -3.55
C THR A 221 -15.95 -9.05 -4.78
N ALA A 222 -14.72 -9.44 -4.59
CA ALA A 222 -13.93 -10.11 -5.60
C ALA A 222 -13.10 -11.24 -4.99
N CYS A 223 -12.94 -12.32 -5.75
CA CYS A 223 -12.07 -13.43 -5.38
C CYS A 223 -11.28 -13.90 -6.57
N ALA A 224 -10.11 -14.47 -6.32
CA ALA A 224 -9.31 -15.08 -7.36
C ALA A 224 -8.54 -16.30 -6.85
N MET A 225 -8.31 -17.22 -7.77
CA MET A 225 -7.35 -18.30 -7.65
C MET A 225 -6.17 -17.98 -8.58
N LEU A 226 -4.97 -18.25 -8.13
CA LEU A 226 -3.76 -18.00 -8.90
C LEU A 226 -2.72 -19.10 -8.68
N ARG A 227 -1.78 -19.24 -9.61
CA ARG A 227 -0.63 -20.13 -9.47
C ARG A 227 0.65 -19.32 -9.56
N PHE A 228 1.53 -19.55 -8.62
CA PHE A 228 2.90 -19.02 -8.64
C PHE A 228 3.79 -19.87 -9.56
N ARG A 229 4.84 -19.27 -10.09
CA ARG A 229 5.82 -19.98 -10.95
C ARG A 229 6.54 -21.12 -10.23
N ASN A 230 6.65 -21.09 -8.91
CA ASN A 230 7.18 -22.18 -8.11
C ASN A 230 6.20 -23.35 -7.89
N GLY A 231 5.01 -23.28 -8.49
CA GLY A 231 3.98 -24.32 -8.41
C GLY A 231 2.98 -24.18 -7.27
N ALA A 232 3.22 -23.31 -6.30
CA ALA A 232 2.29 -23.05 -5.22
C ALA A 232 0.99 -22.38 -5.73
N MET A 233 -0.10 -22.57 -4.99
CA MET A 233 -1.40 -21.97 -5.29
C MET A 233 -1.66 -20.76 -4.40
N GLY A 234 -2.39 -19.76 -4.92
CA GLY A 234 -2.88 -18.63 -4.17
C GLY A 234 -4.38 -18.48 -4.26
N PHE A 235 -4.99 -18.05 -3.16
CA PHE A 235 -6.41 -17.74 -3.08
C PHE A 235 -6.58 -16.38 -2.40
N ILE A 236 -7.32 -15.49 -3.04
CA ILE A 236 -7.53 -14.13 -2.57
C ILE A 236 -9.01 -13.80 -2.54
N GLU A 237 -9.48 -13.17 -1.47
CA GLU A 237 -10.80 -12.59 -1.36
C GLU A 237 -10.71 -11.16 -0.84
N GLY A 238 -11.43 -10.24 -1.50
CA GLY A 238 -11.51 -8.84 -1.10
C GLY A 238 -12.94 -8.34 -0.98
N GLY A 239 -13.21 -7.46 -0.01
CA GLY A 239 -14.51 -6.85 0.22
C GLY A 239 -15.53 -7.75 0.91
N GLY A 240 -16.67 -8.00 0.26
CA GLY A 240 -17.71 -8.90 0.73
C GLY A 240 -18.77 -8.26 1.61
N ALA A 241 -18.83 -6.92 1.71
CA ALA A 241 -19.83 -6.15 2.45
C ALA A 241 -20.12 -6.70 3.87
N ARG A 242 -19.09 -7.11 4.59
CA ARG A 242 -19.17 -7.68 5.93
C ARG A 242 -19.16 -6.60 7.00
N LYS A 243 -19.82 -6.85 8.14
CA LYS A 243 -19.86 -5.92 9.28
C LYS A 243 -18.61 -5.95 10.18
N TYR A 244 -17.49 -6.45 9.65
CA TYR A 244 -16.19 -6.48 10.31
C TYR A 244 -15.08 -6.24 9.30
N PHE A 245 -13.92 -5.85 9.80
CA PHE A 245 -12.69 -5.79 9.02
C PHE A 245 -11.79 -6.97 9.40
N ASN A 246 -11.32 -7.71 8.40
CA ASN A 246 -10.29 -8.72 8.56
C ASN A 246 -9.24 -8.56 7.47
N PHE A 247 -7.98 -8.73 7.83
CA PHE A 247 -6.87 -8.77 6.89
C PHE A 247 -5.93 -9.88 7.37
N GLU A 248 -5.85 -10.96 6.60
CA GLU A 248 -5.17 -12.17 7.00
C GLU A 248 -4.56 -12.92 5.82
N LEU A 249 -3.42 -13.55 6.07
CA LEU A 249 -2.78 -14.52 5.20
C LEU A 249 -2.55 -15.82 5.97
N ASP A 250 -2.91 -16.94 5.35
CA ASP A 250 -2.60 -18.30 5.75
C ASP A 250 -1.59 -18.87 4.74
N ILE A 251 -0.35 -19.02 5.17
CA ILE A 251 0.77 -19.45 4.35
C ILE A 251 1.10 -20.89 4.73
N GLN A 252 0.95 -21.81 3.80
CA GLN A 252 1.05 -23.26 4.03
C GLN A 252 2.19 -23.84 3.22
N GLY A 253 3.12 -24.46 3.92
CA GLY A 253 4.22 -25.23 3.35
C GLY A 253 4.09 -26.73 3.63
N SER A 254 5.03 -27.53 3.12
CA SER A 254 5.07 -28.98 3.33
C SER A 254 5.40 -29.36 4.77
N GLU A 255 6.05 -28.47 5.53
CA GLU A 255 6.56 -28.75 6.88
C GLU A 255 6.06 -27.74 7.92
N GLY A 256 5.26 -26.77 7.53
CA GLY A 256 4.75 -25.78 8.45
C GLY A 256 3.69 -24.87 7.87
N ARG A 257 3.08 -24.09 8.76
CA ARG A 257 2.00 -23.13 8.44
C ARG A 257 2.22 -21.85 9.22
N LEU A 258 2.07 -20.72 8.56
CA LEU A 258 2.16 -19.40 9.17
C LEU A 258 0.86 -18.62 8.94
N LEU A 259 0.17 -18.31 10.03
CA LEU A 259 -0.98 -17.40 10.03
C LEU A 259 -0.51 -16.01 10.43
N ILE A 260 -0.79 -15.00 9.60
CA ILE A 260 -0.41 -13.62 9.86
C ILE A 260 -1.52 -12.65 9.43
N GLY A 261 -1.87 -11.74 10.29
CA GLY A 261 -2.90 -10.75 10.02
C GLY A 261 -2.99 -9.68 11.10
N ASN A 262 -4.07 -8.90 11.05
CA ASN A 262 -4.28 -7.83 12.03
C ASN A 262 -4.56 -8.37 13.44
N ALA A 263 -5.22 -9.55 13.53
CA ALA A 263 -5.67 -10.10 14.80
C ALA A 263 -4.66 -11.05 15.46
N HIS A 264 -3.86 -11.75 14.68
CA HIS A 264 -2.96 -12.78 15.23
C HIS A 264 -1.77 -13.08 14.33
N ARG A 265 -0.77 -13.76 14.94
CA ARG A 265 0.44 -14.26 14.29
C ARG A 265 0.77 -15.59 14.92
N ARG A 266 0.74 -16.67 14.14
CA ARG A 266 0.97 -18.04 14.63
C ARG A 266 1.82 -18.81 13.64
N LEU A 267 2.88 -19.42 14.14
CA LEU A 267 3.74 -20.32 13.38
C LEU A 267 3.55 -21.75 13.91
N TYR A 268 3.23 -22.66 13.01
CA TYR A 268 3.14 -24.09 13.26
C TYR A 268 4.22 -24.79 12.45
N LEU A 269 4.98 -25.64 13.10
CA LEU A 269 6.01 -26.47 12.43
C LEU A 269 5.71 -27.92 12.72
N THR A 270 5.96 -28.79 11.75
CA THR A 270 5.88 -30.24 11.92
C THR A 270 6.94 -30.69 12.92
N LYS A 271 6.57 -31.69 13.70
CA LYS A 271 7.49 -32.38 14.61
C LYS A 271 7.18 -33.86 14.56
N GLU A 272 8.24 -34.69 14.45
CA GLU A 272 8.06 -36.12 14.59
C GLU A 272 7.37 -36.48 15.91
N SER A 273 6.41 -37.37 15.83
CA SER A 273 5.66 -37.86 16.98
C SER A 273 5.63 -39.38 17.00
N LYS A 274 6.00 -39.94 18.13
CA LYS A 274 5.83 -41.39 18.36
C LYS A 274 4.37 -41.81 18.56
N ARG A 275 3.45 -40.86 18.73
CA ARG A 275 2.00 -41.09 18.96
C ARG A 275 1.17 -41.17 17.69
N PHE A 276 1.64 -40.56 16.62
CA PHE A 276 0.86 -40.45 15.38
C PHE A 276 1.81 -40.78 14.21
N THR A 277 1.47 -41.85 13.52
CA THR A 277 2.11 -42.29 12.28
C THR A 277 1.20 -41.87 11.12
N GLY A 278 1.23 -40.62 10.76
CA GLY A 278 0.39 -40.15 9.66
C GLY A 278 0.22 -38.65 9.65
#